data_536f10137e2bc8e87eb2ee6c0959882f
#
_entry.id   536f10137e2bc8e87eb2ee6c0959882f
#
_cell.length_a   1.000
_cell.length_b   1.000
_cell.length_c   1.000
_cell.angle_alpha   90.00
_cell.angle_beta   90.00
_cell.angle_gamma   90.00
#
_symmetry.space_group_name_H-M   'P 1'
#
loop_
_entity.id
_entity.type
_entity.pdbx_description
1 polymer ?
#
loop_
_entity_poly.entity_id
_entity_poly.type
_entity_poly.pdbx_seq_one_letter_code
_entity_poly.pdbx_strand_id
1 'polypeptide(L)'
;MVSARDLLIPAVTILATPIALGHHSSAPFDGDAVVTIEGTVTQFDFRNPHVYFYVESTDEAGSTVEWEVESDWTTELSRIGWTADSLQPGDRIEVIAHPARNPQRHYMNLISLEKEDGTVLTSWDLRPDEAPPPAVQAAGIAGTWLPDRDFPRFFGLTARLANEKGLAAQESFVETENPASECVPHPLPQRLGNPHVNEIQILDDRVVITAETESEQRIIYMDGRGHPENGELSHHGHSIGWWEGDVLVVETTQFAPHRRGNGFAIPSSPQKRLTERYHLSESRLRLIVDYVLEDPEYFSEPLINSFEWQYAPHMSLIPFSCDLEVARRYLEGLTDDSSSDLTRMRTTCVATGRCE
;
A
#
# COMPACT_ATOMS: atom_id res chain seq x y z
N MET A 1 -51.69 36.03 18.34
CA MET A 1 -51.60 35.06 17.27
C MET A 1 -50.28 35.30 16.55
N VAL A 2 -49.25 34.52 16.82
CA VAL A 2 -47.96 34.60 16.13
C VAL A 2 -47.74 33.27 15.47
N SER A 3 -47.61 33.33 14.10
CA SER A 3 -47.47 32.19 13.20
C SER A 3 -46.05 31.61 13.31
N ALA A 4 -45.97 30.34 13.67
CA ALA A 4 -44.75 29.58 13.55
C ALA A 4 -44.47 29.29 12.05
N ARG A 5 -43.28 29.71 11.58
CA ARG A 5 -42.75 29.32 10.27
C ARG A 5 -41.87 28.08 10.48
N ASP A 6 -42.29 26.99 9.92
CA ASP A 6 -41.51 25.76 9.84
C ASP A 6 -40.27 25.97 8.97
N LEU A 7 -39.11 25.88 9.60
CA LEU A 7 -37.81 25.86 8.91
C LEU A 7 -37.50 24.38 8.54
N LEU A 8 -37.77 24.00 7.31
CA LEU A 8 -37.29 22.74 6.74
C LEU A 8 -35.79 22.86 6.46
N ILE A 9 -34.96 22.20 7.26
CA ILE A 9 -33.55 22.01 6.99
C ILE A 9 -33.43 20.77 6.11
N PRO A 10 -32.88 20.86 4.88
CA PRO A 10 -32.63 19.67 4.09
C PRO A 10 -31.51 18.85 4.73
N ALA A 11 -31.78 17.59 5.01
CA ALA A 11 -30.76 16.62 5.41
C ALA A 11 -29.91 16.31 4.17
N VAL A 12 -28.69 16.79 4.15
CA VAL A 12 -27.67 16.38 3.18
C VAL A 12 -27.12 15.03 3.66
N THR A 13 -27.53 13.96 3.01
CA THR A 13 -26.95 12.63 3.18
C THR A 13 -25.61 12.64 2.47
N ILE A 14 -24.51 12.75 3.21
CA ILE A 14 -23.16 12.54 2.69
C ILE A 14 -22.97 11.02 2.59
N LEU A 15 -22.99 10.50 1.38
CA LEU A 15 -22.54 9.14 1.07
C LEU A 15 -21.01 9.15 1.16
N ALA A 16 -20.46 8.59 2.21
CA ALA A 16 -19.04 8.29 2.31
C ALA A 16 -18.75 7.08 1.41
N THR A 17 -18.07 7.30 0.30
CA THR A 17 -17.51 6.22 -0.52
C THR A 17 -16.17 5.80 0.08
N PRO A 18 -15.92 4.52 0.36
CA PRO A 18 -14.62 4.06 0.80
C PRO A 18 -13.61 4.16 -0.37
N ILE A 19 -12.53 4.90 -0.18
CA ILE A 19 -11.42 4.97 -1.14
C ILE A 19 -10.50 3.80 -0.85
N ALA A 20 -10.44 2.83 -1.75
CA ALA A 20 -9.45 1.76 -1.73
C ALA A 20 -8.07 2.34 -2.10
N LEU A 21 -7.15 2.39 -1.14
CA LEU A 21 -5.77 2.82 -1.35
C LEU A 21 -4.91 1.58 -1.62
N GLY A 22 -4.90 1.13 -2.87
CA GLY A 22 -3.97 0.10 -3.34
C GLY A 22 -2.56 0.67 -3.61
N HIS A 23 -1.56 -0.18 -3.73
CA HIS A 23 -0.18 0.19 -4.08
C HIS A 23 -0.05 0.85 -5.45
N HIS A 24 -0.90 0.42 -6.36
CA HIS A 24 -1.21 1.10 -7.59
C HIS A 24 -2.54 1.81 -7.37
N SER A 25 -2.71 2.95 -8.00
CA SER A 25 -3.97 3.66 -8.01
C SER A 25 -5.08 2.72 -8.52
N SER A 26 -6.19 2.59 -7.79
CA SER A 26 -7.42 1.99 -8.33
C SER A 26 -8.03 2.85 -9.46
N ALA A 27 -7.34 3.91 -9.84
CA ALA A 27 -7.74 4.86 -10.87
C ALA A 27 -8.14 4.23 -12.21
N PRO A 28 -7.54 3.14 -12.69
CA PRO A 28 -7.98 2.49 -13.92
C PRO A 28 -9.40 1.91 -13.84
N PHE A 29 -9.90 1.63 -12.62
CA PHE A 29 -11.16 0.93 -12.43
C PHE A 29 -12.29 1.85 -11.96
N ASP A 30 -13.52 1.54 -12.36
CA ASP A 30 -14.72 2.19 -11.85
C ASP A 30 -15.26 1.44 -10.64
N GLY A 31 -14.84 1.87 -9.44
CA GLY A 31 -15.24 1.25 -8.17
C GLY A 31 -16.73 1.35 -7.84
N ASP A 32 -17.49 2.21 -8.54
CA ASP A 32 -18.93 2.32 -8.37
C ASP A 32 -19.70 1.35 -9.29
N ALA A 33 -19.02 0.77 -10.29
CA ALA A 33 -19.59 -0.19 -11.22
C ALA A 33 -19.15 -1.62 -10.86
N VAL A 34 -20.04 -2.58 -11.06
CA VAL A 34 -19.77 -4.01 -10.91
C VAL A 34 -20.28 -4.73 -12.16
N VAL A 35 -19.45 -5.59 -12.71
CA VAL A 35 -19.77 -6.45 -13.84
C VAL A 35 -19.59 -7.91 -13.48
N THR A 36 -20.37 -8.78 -14.12
CA THR A 36 -20.25 -10.23 -14.02
C THR A 36 -19.98 -10.79 -15.41
N ILE A 37 -18.99 -11.63 -15.52
CA ILE A 37 -18.71 -12.39 -16.76
C ILE A 37 -18.62 -13.87 -16.45
N GLU A 38 -19.10 -14.71 -17.37
CA GLU A 38 -18.85 -16.14 -17.38
C GLU A 38 -17.88 -16.47 -18.51
N GLY A 39 -16.92 -17.37 -18.25
CA GLY A 39 -15.94 -17.71 -19.28
C GLY A 39 -15.02 -18.86 -18.89
N THR A 40 -14.01 -19.05 -19.71
CA THR A 40 -12.98 -20.08 -19.53
C THR A 40 -11.63 -19.42 -19.29
N VAL A 41 -10.92 -19.84 -18.26
CA VAL A 41 -9.56 -19.37 -17.97
C VAL A 41 -8.63 -19.78 -19.11
N THR A 42 -7.89 -18.83 -19.66
CA THR A 42 -6.88 -19.06 -20.71
C THR A 42 -5.47 -19.03 -20.13
N GLN A 43 -5.24 -18.18 -19.10
CA GLN A 43 -3.95 -18.03 -18.44
C GLN A 43 -4.14 -17.63 -16.97
N PHE A 44 -3.21 -18.04 -16.10
CA PHE A 44 -3.14 -17.64 -14.69
C PHE A 44 -1.71 -17.33 -14.29
N ASP A 45 -1.45 -16.09 -13.88
CA ASP A 45 -0.14 -15.56 -13.48
C ASP A 45 -0.16 -15.26 -11.98
N PHE A 46 0.22 -16.25 -11.15
CA PHE A 46 0.32 -16.07 -9.70
C PHE A 46 1.69 -15.50 -9.33
N ARG A 47 1.90 -14.22 -9.64
CA ARG A 47 3.17 -13.50 -9.47
C ARG A 47 2.92 -12.12 -8.83
N ASN A 48 3.95 -11.54 -8.16
CA ASN A 48 3.90 -10.20 -7.61
C ASN A 48 4.37 -9.14 -8.64
N PRO A 49 3.91 -7.87 -8.56
CA PRO A 49 3.13 -7.32 -7.44
C PRO A 49 1.64 -7.61 -7.47
N HIS A 50 1.07 -8.04 -8.58
CA HIS A 50 -0.34 -8.36 -8.70
C HIS A 50 -0.55 -9.69 -9.40
N VAL A 51 -1.54 -10.44 -8.95
CA VAL A 51 -1.98 -11.66 -9.62
C VAL A 51 -2.89 -11.29 -10.79
N TYR A 52 -2.63 -11.89 -11.94
CA TYR A 52 -3.45 -11.71 -13.14
C TYR A 52 -3.97 -13.05 -13.64
N PHE A 53 -5.16 -13.04 -14.20
CA PHE A 53 -5.66 -14.17 -14.99
C PHE A 53 -6.51 -13.66 -16.17
N TYR A 54 -6.62 -14.49 -17.18
CA TYR A 54 -7.31 -14.17 -18.42
C TYR A 54 -8.48 -15.10 -18.62
N VAL A 55 -9.61 -14.52 -19.04
CA VAL A 55 -10.90 -15.23 -19.20
C VAL A 55 -11.45 -14.97 -20.58
N GLU A 56 -11.54 -16.03 -21.38
CA GLU A 56 -12.26 -15.98 -22.65
C GLU A 56 -13.77 -16.12 -22.40
N SER A 57 -14.54 -15.12 -22.82
CA SER A 57 -16.01 -15.12 -22.72
C SER A 57 -16.64 -14.83 -24.07
N THR A 58 -17.95 -15.05 -24.17
CA THR A 58 -18.73 -14.70 -25.37
C THR A 58 -19.63 -13.51 -25.05
N ASP A 59 -19.48 -12.42 -25.81
CA ASP A 59 -20.31 -11.23 -25.66
C ASP A 59 -21.77 -11.45 -26.16
N GLU A 60 -22.65 -10.48 -25.95
CA GLU A 60 -24.04 -10.51 -26.38
C GLU A 60 -24.20 -10.64 -27.92
N ALA A 61 -23.18 -10.25 -28.68
CA ALA A 61 -23.18 -10.35 -30.15
C ALA A 61 -22.67 -11.73 -30.62
N GLY A 62 -22.24 -12.60 -29.71
CA GLY A 62 -21.68 -13.91 -30.03
C GLY A 62 -20.20 -13.88 -30.42
N SER A 63 -19.49 -12.79 -30.15
CA SER A 63 -18.06 -12.66 -30.41
C SER A 63 -17.26 -13.10 -29.19
N THR A 64 -16.13 -13.75 -29.43
CA THR A 64 -15.19 -14.10 -28.38
C THR A 64 -14.41 -12.87 -27.92
N VAL A 65 -14.36 -12.68 -26.61
CA VAL A 65 -13.67 -11.57 -25.94
C VAL A 65 -12.78 -12.15 -24.84
N GLU A 66 -11.52 -11.76 -24.80
CA GLU A 66 -10.61 -12.08 -23.70
C GLU A 66 -10.57 -10.93 -22.69
N TRP A 67 -10.85 -11.25 -21.44
CA TRP A 67 -10.81 -10.31 -20.32
C TRP A 67 -9.54 -10.53 -19.51
N GLU A 68 -8.82 -9.44 -19.21
CA GLU A 68 -7.74 -9.40 -18.25
C GLU A 68 -8.30 -9.07 -16.87
N VAL A 69 -8.02 -9.89 -15.87
CA VAL A 69 -8.49 -9.68 -14.50
C VAL A 69 -7.28 -9.53 -13.58
N GLU A 70 -7.20 -8.37 -12.92
CA GLU A 70 -6.21 -8.08 -11.90
C GLU A 70 -6.77 -8.39 -10.51
N SER A 71 -5.93 -8.93 -9.63
CA SER A 71 -6.23 -9.17 -8.23
C SER A 71 -5.11 -8.67 -7.34
N ASP A 72 -5.16 -9.02 -6.06
CA ASP A 72 -4.22 -8.57 -5.04
C ASP A 72 -2.85 -9.28 -5.13
N TRP A 73 -1.99 -9.01 -4.19
CA TRP A 73 -0.65 -9.60 -4.10
C TRP A 73 -0.71 -11.07 -3.72
N THR A 74 0.25 -11.85 -4.19
CA THR A 74 0.30 -13.29 -3.87
C THR A 74 0.34 -13.55 -2.36
N THR A 75 0.98 -12.67 -1.57
CA THR A 75 1.08 -12.79 -0.12
C THR A 75 -0.27 -12.63 0.58
N GLU A 76 -1.08 -11.67 0.15
CA GLU A 76 -2.43 -11.44 0.67
C GLU A 76 -3.36 -12.59 0.25
N LEU A 77 -3.37 -12.92 -1.04
CA LEU A 77 -4.20 -14.00 -1.58
C LEU A 77 -3.86 -15.36 -0.97
N SER A 78 -2.57 -15.64 -0.72
CA SER A 78 -2.16 -16.91 -0.08
C SER A 78 -2.72 -17.05 1.34
N ARG A 79 -2.92 -15.94 2.07
CA ARG A 79 -3.53 -15.96 3.41
C ARG A 79 -5.01 -16.29 3.40
N ILE A 80 -5.67 -16.11 2.28
CA ILE A 80 -7.10 -16.45 2.09
C ILE A 80 -7.31 -17.69 1.22
N GLY A 81 -6.26 -18.48 1.03
CA GLY A 81 -6.32 -19.81 0.43
C GLY A 81 -5.99 -19.91 -1.06
N TRP A 82 -5.61 -18.80 -1.70
CA TRP A 82 -5.11 -18.88 -3.08
C TRP A 82 -3.72 -19.51 -3.14
N THR A 83 -3.47 -20.23 -4.22
CA THR A 83 -2.18 -20.83 -4.57
C THR A 83 -1.90 -20.67 -6.06
N ALA A 84 -0.70 -21.01 -6.51
CA ALA A 84 -0.38 -21.05 -7.93
C ALA A 84 -1.23 -22.08 -8.72
N ASP A 85 -1.92 -22.98 -8.04
CA ASP A 85 -2.80 -23.98 -8.64
C ASP A 85 -4.30 -23.64 -8.49
N SER A 86 -4.65 -22.45 -7.99
CA SER A 86 -6.05 -22.08 -7.75
C SER A 86 -6.87 -22.01 -9.04
N LEU A 87 -6.26 -21.58 -10.13
CA LEU A 87 -6.84 -21.58 -11.46
C LEU A 87 -5.95 -22.33 -12.45
N GLN A 88 -6.58 -22.99 -13.43
CA GLN A 88 -5.88 -23.66 -14.51
C GLN A 88 -6.51 -23.28 -15.85
N PRO A 89 -5.74 -23.19 -16.95
CA PRO A 89 -6.31 -23.05 -18.28
C PRO A 89 -7.35 -24.13 -18.55
N GLY A 90 -8.54 -23.72 -18.97
CA GLY A 90 -9.70 -24.60 -19.17
C GLY A 90 -10.71 -24.60 -18.03
N ASP A 91 -10.43 -24.02 -16.86
CA ASP A 91 -11.41 -23.85 -15.78
C ASP A 91 -12.55 -22.94 -16.26
N ARG A 92 -13.79 -23.36 -16.02
CA ARG A 92 -14.97 -22.50 -16.22
C ARG A 92 -15.27 -21.76 -14.93
N ILE A 93 -15.41 -20.44 -15.04
CA ILE A 93 -15.62 -19.56 -13.90
C ILE A 93 -16.65 -18.48 -14.20
N GLU A 94 -17.34 -18.03 -13.15
CA GLU A 94 -18.03 -16.76 -13.09
C GLU A 94 -17.16 -15.75 -12.33
N VAL A 95 -16.93 -14.56 -12.89
CA VAL A 95 -16.11 -13.49 -12.28
C VAL A 95 -16.98 -12.29 -12.01
N ILE A 96 -16.93 -11.77 -10.78
CA ILE A 96 -17.52 -10.50 -10.36
C ILE A 96 -16.37 -9.52 -10.14
N ALA A 97 -16.40 -8.35 -10.79
CA ALA A 97 -15.28 -7.42 -10.78
C ALA A 97 -15.70 -5.96 -11.05
N HIS A 98 -14.81 -5.03 -10.70
CA HIS A 98 -14.89 -3.63 -11.10
C HIS A 98 -14.30 -3.45 -12.50
N PRO A 99 -15.06 -2.93 -13.49
CA PRO A 99 -14.56 -2.77 -14.84
C PRO A 99 -13.58 -1.60 -14.95
N ALA A 100 -12.73 -1.62 -15.99
CA ALA A 100 -11.92 -0.46 -16.34
C ALA A 100 -12.81 0.74 -16.71
N ARG A 101 -12.36 1.95 -16.33
CA ARG A 101 -13.04 3.22 -16.76
C ARG A 101 -13.02 3.41 -18.27
N ASN A 102 -11.99 2.89 -18.93
CA ASN A 102 -11.96 2.85 -20.39
C ASN A 102 -12.79 1.66 -20.91
N PRO A 103 -14.01 1.89 -21.46
CA PRO A 103 -14.91 0.81 -21.87
C PRO A 103 -14.41 0.03 -23.10
N GLN A 104 -13.36 0.50 -23.78
CA GLN A 104 -12.74 -0.22 -24.90
C GLN A 104 -11.72 -1.25 -24.42
N ARG A 105 -11.39 -1.24 -23.13
CA ARG A 105 -10.44 -2.16 -22.55
C ARG A 105 -11.19 -3.26 -21.78
N HIS A 106 -10.99 -4.50 -22.18
CA HIS A 106 -11.53 -5.67 -21.45
C HIS A 106 -10.60 -5.99 -20.25
N TYR A 107 -10.61 -5.11 -19.26
CA TYR A 107 -9.78 -5.15 -18.07
C TYR A 107 -10.64 -4.86 -16.84
N MET A 108 -10.41 -5.61 -15.77
CA MET A 108 -11.19 -5.47 -14.55
C MET A 108 -10.39 -5.83 -13.30
N ASN A 109 -10.83 -5.32 -12.16
CA ASN A 109 -10.27 -5.65 -10.85
C ASN A 109 -11.20 -6.61 -10.11
N LEU A 110 -10.65 -7.74 -9.66
CA LEU A 110 -11.40 -8.83 -9.04
C LEU A 110 -12.13 -8.40 -7.77
N ILE A 111 -13.38 -8.77 -7.64
CA ILE A 111 -14.13 -8.80 -6.39
C ILE A 111 -14.19 -10.25 -5.89
N SER A 112 -14.72 -11.16 -6.71
CA SER A 112 -14.81 -12.59 -6.42
C SER A 112 -14.95 -13.41 -7.70
N LEU A 113 -14.66 -14.68 -7.61
CA LEU A 113 -14.97 -15.65 -8.66
C LEU A 113 -15.53 -16.94 -8.07
N GLU A 114 -16.34 -17.64 -8.87
CA GLU A 114 -16.85 -18.98 -8.55
C GLU A 114 -16.49 -19.95 -9.67
N LYS A 115 -15.93 -21.11 -9.31
CA LYS A 115 -15.61 -22.20 -10.23
C LYS A 115 -16.82 -23.11 -10.42
N GLU A 116 -16.86 -23.85 -11.50
CA GLU A 116 -17.95 -24.81 -11.82
C GLU A 116 -18.17 -25.87 -10.69
N ASP A 117 -17.14 -26.16 -9.89
CA ASP A 117 -17.23 -27.07 -8.74
C ASP A 117 -17.79 -26.42 -7.45
N GLY A 118 -18.16 -25.14 -7.52
CA GLY A 118 -18.67 -24.36 -6.40
C GLY A 118 -17.58 -23.75 -5.51
N THR A 119 -16.30 -23.84 -5.87
CA THR A 119 -15.21 -23.18 -5.16
C THR A 119 -15.30 -21.67 -5.39
N VAL A 120 -15.41 -20.90 -4.30
CA VAL A 120 -15.43 -19.42 -4.34
C VAL A 120 -14.07 -18.91 -3.89
N LEU A 121 -13.49 -18.00 -4.71
CA LEU A 121 -12.26 -17.27 -4.40
C LEU A 121 -12.57 -15.76 -4.44
N THR A 122 -12.01 -15.02 -3.49
CA THR A 122 -12.29 -13.58 -3.34
C THR A 122 -11.02 -12.77 -3.42
N SER A 123 -11.16 -11.46 -3.66
CA SER A 123 -10.08 -10.50 -3.39
C SER A 123 -9.81 -10.41 -1.88
N TRP A 124 -8.67 -9.85 -1.50
CA TRP A 124 -8.30 -9.66 -0.09
C TRP A 124 -9.31 -8.80 0.70
N ASP A 125 -9.92 -7.82 0.07
CA ASP A 125 -10.89 -6.93 0.71
C ASP A 125 -12.20 -7.63 1.09
N LEU A 126 -12.55 -8.72 0.40
CA LEU A 126 -13.70 -9.57 0.70
C LEU A 126 -13.35 -10.86 1.45
N ARG A 127 -12.15 -10.93 2.06
CA ARG A 127 -11.79 -12.09 2.87
C ARG A 127 -12.86 -12.37 3.93
N PRO A 128 -13.11 -13.63 4.25
CA PRO A 128 -14.02 -13.99 5.32
C PRO A 128 -13.64 -13.31 6.64
N ASP A 129 -14.63 -12.79 7.36
CA ASP A 129 -14.46 -12.28 8.73
C ASP A 129 -14.05 -13.44 9.65
N GLU A 130 -12.77 -13.72 9.72
CA GLU A 130 -12.24 -14.61 10.75
C GLU A 130 -12.18 -13.85 12.07
N ALA A 131 -12.66 -14.49 13.14
CA ALA A 131 -12.51 -13.93 14.47
C ALA A 131 -11.01 -13.68 14.73
N PRO A 132 -10.60 -12.47 15.11
CA PRO A 132 -9.21 -12.18 15.36
C PRO A 132 -8.67 -13.18 16.42
N PRO A 133 -7.45 -13.69 16.24
CA PRO A 133 -6.85 -14.56 17.24
C PRO A 133 -6.80 -13.86 18.60
N PRO A 134 -6.78 -14.63 19.71
CA PRO A 134 -6.69 -14.05 21.05
C PRO A 134 -5.51 -13.07 21.12
N ALA A 135 -5.76 -11.89 21.68
CA ALA A 135 -4.72 -10.88 21.84
C ALA A 135 -3.61 -11.40 22.77
N VAL A 136 -2.38 -11.37 22.31
CA VAL A 136 -1.19 -11.80 23.04
C VAL A 136 -0.29 -10.59 23.26
N GLN A 137 0.22 -10.42 24.50
CA GLN A 137 1.15 -9.34 24.83
C GLN A 137 2.57 -9.66 24.34
N ALA A 138 3.21 -8.69 23.69
CA ALA A 138 4.60 -8.81 23.30
C ALA A 138 5.53 -8.71 24.51
N ALA A 139 6.59 -9.53 24.54
CA ALA A 139 7.63 -9.47 25.58
C ALA A 139 8.58 -8.27 25.37
N GLY A 140 8.79 -7.86 24.13
CA GLY A 140 9.64 -6.75 23.69
C GLY A 140 9.25 -6.35 22.29
N ILE A 141 10.06 -5.52 21.63
CA ILE A 141 9.80 -5.09 20.24
C ILE A 141 10.21 -6.17 19.23
N ALA A 142 10.99 -7.17 19.61
CA ALA A 142 11.31 -8.32 18.76
C ALA A 142 10.06 -9.17 18.48
N GLY A 143 9.93 -9.68 17.27
CA GLY A 143 8.82 -10.54 16.87
C GLY A 143 8.15 -10.07 15.57
N THR A 144 6.97 -10.60 15.35
CA THR A 144 6.19 -10.39 14.12
C THR A 144 5.09 -9.37 14.35
N TRP A 145 4.99 -8.42 13.44
CA TRP A 145 4.13 -7.25 13.54
C TRP A 145 3.39 -6.99 12.24
N LEU A 146 2.14 -6.52 12.34
CA LEU A 146 1.31 -6.11 11.21
C LEU A 146 0.95 -4.63 11.36
N PRO A 147 1.44 -3.74 10.48
CA PRO A 147 1.07 -2.34 10.49
C PRO A 147 -0.42 -2.11 10.25
N ASP A 148 -1.01 -1.14 10.97
CA ASP A 148 -2.34 -0.64 10.66
C ASP A 148 -2.28 0.21 9.38
N ARG A 149 -3.36 0.18 8.59
CA ARG A 149 -3.49 1.02 7.39
C ARG A 149 -3.83 2.47 7.82
N ASP A 150 -2.85 3.36 7.88
CA ASP A 150 -3.06 4.79 8.18
C ASP A 150 -2.42 5.71 7.12
N PHE A 151 -2.51 5.31 5.86
CA PHE A 151 -2.02 6.10 4.73
C PHE A 151 -2.72 7.46 4.57
N PRO A 152 -4.07 7.58 4.76
CA PRO A 152 -4.73 8.88 4.60
C PRO A 152 -4.11 9.97 5.47
N ARG A 153 -3.81 9.67 6.74
CA ARG A 153 -3.17 10.61 7.65
C ARG A 153 -1.76 10.97 7.18
N PHE A 154 -0.96 9.97 6.80
CA PHE A 154 0.39 10.20 6.28
C PHE A 154 0.39 11.08 5.03
N PHE A 155 -0.43 10.77 4.03
CA PHE A 155 -0.51 11.53 2.79
C PHE A 155 -1.04 12.96 3.01
N GLY A 156 -2.00 13.15 3.90
CA GLY A 156 -2.48 14.47 4.28
C GLY A 156 -1.41 15.34 4.91
N LEU A 157 -0.56 14.77 5.77
CA LEU A 157 0.56 15.49 6.37
C LEU A 157 1.62 15.85 5.33
N THR A 158 2.00 14.94 4.45
CA THR A 158 2.99 15.20 3.40
C THR A 158 2.54 16.32 2.47
N ALA A 159 1.28 16.29 2.01
CA ALA A 159 0.73 17.34 1.15
C ALA A 159 0.68 18.71 1.84
N ARG A 160 0.37 18.77 3.14
CA ARG A 160 0.26 20.00 3.90
C ARG A 160 1.62 20.66 4.19
N LEU A 161 2.65 19.86 4.45
CA LEU A 161 3.98 20.33 4.85
C LEU A 161 4.92 20.55 3.67
N ALA A 162 4.54 20.07 2.47
CA ALA A 162 5.33 20.29 1.26
C ALA A 162 5.52 21.78 0.97
N ASN A 163 6.77 22.17 0.66
CA ASN A 163 7.08 23.50 0.16
C ASN A 163 6.70 23.64 -1.33
N GLU A 164 6.92 24.80 -1.93
CA GLU A 164 6.58 25.07 -3.34
C GLU A 164 7.21 24.03 -4.30
N LYS A 165 8.47 23.61 -4.04
CA LYS A 165 9.16 22.61 -4.85
C LYS A 165 8.51 21.24 -4.71
N GLY A 166 8.16 20.84 -3.48
CA GLY A 166 7.47 19.59 -3.20
C GLY A 166 6.10 19.52 -3.87
N LEU A 167 5.32 20.60 -3.78
CA LEU A 167 4.01 20.70 -4.41
C LEU A 167 4.11 20.66 -5.95
N ALA A 168 5.06 21.40 -6.54
CA ALA A 168 5.28 21.37 -7.98
C ALA A 168 5.71 19.98 -8.49
N ALA A 169 6.56 19.29 -7.71
CA ALA A 169 6.97 17.92 -8.04
C ALA A 169 5.81 16.92 -7.93
N GLN A 170 4.93 17.09 -6.94
CA GLN A 170 3.72 16.30 -6.80
C GLN A 170 2.75 16.52 -7.97
N GLU A 171 2.54 17.79 -8.37
CA GLU A 171 1.65 18.15 -9.46
C GLU A 171 2.13 17.63 -10.82
N SER A 172 3.46 17.58 -11.02
CA SER A 172 4.08 17.07 -12.26
C SER A 172 4.21 15.54 -12.30
N PHE A 173 3.82 14.82 -11.25
CA PHE A 173 3.95 13.37 -11.20
C PHE A 173 3.00 12.69 -12.19
N VAL A 174 3.53 11.74 -12.92
CA VAL A 174 2.78 10.81 -13.76
C VAL A 174 3.11 9.37 -13.36
N GLU A 175 2.13 8.47 -13.43
CA GLU A 175 2.31 7.09 -12.96
C GLU A 175 3.41 6.31 -13.73
N THR A 176 3.75 6.72 -14.93
CA THR A 176 4.90 6.16 -15.66
C THR A 176 6.26 6.47 -15.01
N GLU A 177 6.30 7.43 -14.07
CA GLU A 177 7.48 7.72 -13.23
C GLU A 177 7.46 6.98 -11.89
N ASN A 178 6.47 6.14 -11.64
CA ASN A 178 6.34 5.40 -10.39
C ASN A 178 7.42 4.32 -10.29
N PRO A 179 8.37 4.42 -9.34
CA PRO A 179 9.46 3.45 -9.24
C PRO A 179 8.98 2.02 -8.93
N ALA A 180 7.77 1.84 -8.40
CA ALA A 180 7.20 0.52 -8.13
C ALA A 180 7.01 -0.30 -9.42
N SER A 181 6.78 0.35 -10.57
CA SER A 181 6.73 -0.34 -11.88
C SER A 181 8.07 -0.94 -12.31
N GLU A 182 9.16 -0.52 -11.68
CA GLU A 182 10.52 -1.05 -11.89
C GLU A 182 10.97 -1.92 -10.71
N CYS A 183 10.04 -2.43 -9.90
CA CYS A 183 10.30 -3.20 -8.68
C CYS A 183 11.20 -2.45 -7.67
N VAL A 184 11.21 -1.13 -7.70
CA VAL A 184 11.92 -0.34 -6.69
C VAL A 184 11.07 -0.29 -5.41
N PRO A 185 11.65 -0.66 -4.27
CA PRO A 185 10.92 -0.77 -3.02
C PRO A 185 10.27 0.53 -2.54
N HIS A 186 9.20 0.41 -1.77
CA HIS A 186 8.58 1.55 -1.11
C HIS A 186 9.57 2.21 -0.13
N PRO A 187 9.74 3.53 -0.22
CA PRO A 187 10.68 4.24 0.64
C PRO A 187 10.14 4.41 2.06
N LEU A 188 11.05 4.58 3.03
CA LEU A 188 10.69 5.08 4.35
C LEU A 188 10.27 6.57 4.26
N PRO A 189 9.31 7.05 5.09
CA PRO A 189 8.56 6.32 6.09
C PRO A 189 7.30 5.61 5.56
N GLN A 190 6.94 5.73 4.27
CA GLN A 190 5.74 5.11 3.70
C GLN A 190 5.68 3.61 4.01
N ARG A 191 6.82 2.92 3.92
CA ARG A 191 6.93 1.48 4.21
C ARG A 191 6.48 1.11 5.64
N LEU A 192 6.61 2.01 6.62
CA LEU A 192 6.16 1.76 8.00
C LEU A 192 4.64 1.58 8.13
N GLY A 193 3.87 2.10 7.20
CA GLY A 193 2.42 1.97 7.15
C GLY A 193 1.91 0.91 6.18
N ASN A 194 2.79 0.19 5.47
CA ASN A 194 2.36 -0.87 4.57
C ASN A 194 1.76 -2.03 5.38
N PRO A 195 0.52 -2.49 5.07
CA PRO A 195 -0.20 -3.48 5.87
C PRO A 195 0.29 -4.91 5.57
N HIS A 196 1.59 -5.08 5.52
CA HIS A 196 2.26 -6.36 5.34
C HIS A 196 3.09 -6.72 6.55
N VAL A 197 3.30 -8.01 6.76
CA VAL A 197 4.01 -8.52 7.93
C VAL A 197 5.44 -7.99 7.97
N ASN A 198 5.86 -7.51 9.15
CA ASN A 198 7.23 -7.16 9.44
C ASN A 198 7.75 -8.04 10.58
N GLU A 199 8.98 -8.50 10.49
CA GLU A 199 9.68 -9.20 11.56
C GLU A 199 10.83 -8.33 12.08
N ILE A 200 10.91 -8.16 13.40
CA ILE A 200 12.00 -7.47 14.07
C ILE A 200 12.85 -8.50 14.82
N GLN A 201 14.12 -8.58 14.46
CA GLN A 201 15.13 -9.41 15.11
C GLN A 201 16.17 -8.52 15.78
N ILE A 202 16.44 -8.78 17.07
CA ILE A 202 17.47 -8.07 17.84
C ILE A 202 18.67 -8.99 17.98
N LEU A 203 19.81 -8.57 17.42
CA LEU A 203 21.10 -9.25 17.48
C LEU A 203 22.07 -8.44 18.33
N ASP A 204 23.25 -8.97 18.62
CA ASP A 204 24.21 -8.34 19.51
C ASP A 204 24.69 -6.96 19.03
N ASP A 205 24.89 -6.79 17.71
CA ASP A 205 25.47 -5.60 17.10
C ASP A 205 24.50 -4.85 16.17
N ARG A 206 23.29 -5.37 15.99
CA ARG A 206 22.31 -4.81 15.06
C ARG A 206 20.87 -5.23 15.37
N VAL A 207 19.92 -4.43 14.89
CA VAL A 207 18.52 -4.84 14.74
C VAL A 207 18.25 -5.02 13.26
N VAL A 208 17.57 -6.10 12.90
CA VAL A 208 17.13 -6.37 11.52
C VAL A 208 15.62 -6.30 11.47
N ILE A 209 15.10 -5.46 10.58
CA ILE A 209 13.67 -5.40 10.27
C ILE A 209 13.48 -5.96 8.86
N THR A 210 12.84 -7.13 8.79
CA THR A 210 12.48 -7.76 7.51
C THR A 210 11.02 -7.45 7.23
N ALA A 211 10.75 -6.72 6.15
CA ALA A 211 9.38 -6.57 5.68
C ALA A 211 9.06 -7.65 4.65
N GLU A 212 7.84 -8.18 4.72
CA GLU A 212 7.35 -9.14 3.74
C GLU A 212 7.30 -8.54 2.35
N THR A 213 6.88 -7.28 2.24
CA THR A 213 6.90 -6.52 1.00
C THR A 213 8.32 -6.48 0.45
N GLU A 214 8.49 -6.99 -0.78
CA GLU A 214 9.75 -7.02 -1.51
C GLU A 214 10.83 -7.88 -0.81
N SER A 215 10.48 -8.61 0.23
CA SER A 215 11.37 -9.48 1.05
C SER A 215 12.65 -8.80 1.52
N GLU A 216 12.58 -7.50 1.82
CA GLU A 216 13.73 -6.68 2.09
C GLU A 216 14.10 -6.61 3.57
N GLN A 217 15.40 -6.62 3.82
CA GLN A 217 15.98 -6.46 5.15
C GLN A 217 16.57 -5.07 5.33
N ARG A 218 16.14 -4.38 6.37
CA ARG A 218 16.75 -3.15 6.86
C ARG A 218 17.64 -3.47 8.05
N ILE A 219 18.91 -3.12 7.96
CA ILE A 219 19.89 -3.28 9.04
C ILE A 219 20.03 -1.96 9.78
N ILE A 220 19.84 -1.99 11.10
CA ILE A 220 20.08 -0.89 12.01
C ILE A 220 21.31 -1.26 12.87
N TYR A 221 22.40 -0.53 12.71
CA TYR A 221 23.64 -0.80 13.43
C TYR A 221 23.57 -0.29 14.86
N MET A 222 23.85 -1.18 15.84
CA MET A 222 23.73 -0.91 17.26
C MET A 222 25.11 -0.86 17.99
N ASP A 223 26.19 -0.90 17.24
CA ASP A 223 27.56 -0.97 17.74
C ASP A 223 28.21 0.39 18.05
N GLY A 224 27.43 1.47 18.01
CA GLY A 224 27.88 2.82 18.32
C GLY A 224 28.63 3.52 17.17
N ARG A 225 28.65 2.93 15.97
CA ARG A 225 29.22 3.59 14.79
C ARG A 225 28.39 4.83 14.42
N GLY A 226 29.04 5.81 13.78
CA GLY A 226 28.35 6.92 13.10
C GLY A 226 27.99 6.59 11.65
N HIS A 227 27.31 7.50 10.99
CA HIS A 227 27.13 7.42 9.54
C HIS A 227 28.45 7.64 8.81
N PRO A 228 28.75 6.88 7.74
CA PRO A 228 29.96 7.10 6.95
C PRO A 228 29.92 8.43 6.22
N GLU A 229 31.03 9.19 6.22
CA GLU A 229 31.07 10.53 5.60
C GLU A 229 30.80 10.52 4.08
N ASN A 230 31.19 9.45 3.40
CA ASN A 230 31.02 9.26 1.96
C ASN A 230 30.37 7.90 1.69
N GLY A 231 29.28 7.60 2.43
CA GLY A 231 28.54 6.35 2.26
C GLY A 231 27.79 6.30 0.92
N GLU A 232 27.62 5.10 0.43
CA GLU A 232 26.79 4.85 -0.73
C GLU A 232 25.31 5.17 -0.40
N LEU A 233 24.64 5.87 -1.31
CA LEU A 233 23.21 6.16 -1.18
C LEU A 233 22.42 4.91 -1.52
N SER A 234 21.40 4.59 -0.70
CA SER A 234 20.50 3.45 -0.95
C SER A 234 19.04 3.82 -0.70
N HIS A 235 18.11 2.99 -1.18
CA HIS A 235 16.68 3.21 -0.97
C HIS A 235 16.30 3.14 0.51
N HIS A 236 17.02 2.33 1.31
CA HIS A 236 16.81 2.23 2.75
C HIS A 236 17.66 3.20 3.58
N GLY A 237 18.59 3.90 2.94
CA GLY A 237 19.57 4.73 3.62
C GLY A 237 20.56 3.89 4.46
N HIS A 238 21.32 4.57 5.32
CA HIS A 238 22.16 3.98 6.34
C HIS A 238 21.54 4.26 7.71
N SER A 239 21.20 3.21 8.47
CA SER A 239 20.54 3.31 9.78
C SER A 239 21.48 2.96 10.91
N ILE A 240 21.55 3.83 11.93
CA ILE A 240 22.19 3.58 13.21
C ILE A 240 21.14 3.66 14.32
N GLY A 241 21.34 2.93 15.41
CA GLY A 241 20.38 2.92 16.51
C GLY A 241 21.03 2.84 17.88
N TRP A 242 20.25 3.19 18.89
CA TRP A 242 20.60 3.07 20.29
C TRP A 242 19.36 2.89 21.14
N TRP A 243 19.55 2.44 22.38
CA TRP A 243 18.46 2.28 23.32
C TRP A 243 18.35 3.48 24.25
N GLU A 244 17.17 4.00 24.43
CA GLU A 244 16.78 4.95 25.48
C GLU A 244 15.76 4.27 26.42
N GLY A 245 16.25 3.59 27.46
CA GLY A 245 15.43 2.69 28.25
C GLY A 245 14.92 1.53 27.39
N ASP A 246 13.59 1.38 27.28
CA ASP A 246 12.93 0.36 26.46
C ASP A 246 12.59 0.84 25.04
N VAL A 247 12.99 2.06 24.68
CA VAL A 247 12.72 2.64 23.36
C VAL A 247 13.94 2.45 22.45
N LEU A 248 13.75 1.81 21.30
CA LEU A 248 14.75 1.80 20.23
C LEU A 248 14.65 3.11 19.46
N VAL A 249 15.71 3.89 19.46
CA VAL A 249 15.84 5.09 18.63
C VAL A 249 16.68 4.78 17.41
N VAL A 250 16.23 5.19 16.23
CA VAL A 250 16.89 4.94 14.95
C VAL A 250 17.07 6.24 14.20
N GLU A 251 18.27 6.53 13.74
CA GLU A 251 18.54 7.61 12.81
C GLU A 251 18.95 7.02 11.45
N THR A 252 18.35 7.53 10.37
CA THR A 252 18.65 7.10 9.02
C THR A 252 18.92 8.29 8.12
N THR A 253 20.03 8.22 7.42
CA THR A 253 20.48 9.19 6.41
C THR A 253 20.94 8.46 5.16
N GLN A 254 21.54 9.16 4.19
CA GLN A 254 22.11 8.60 2.96
C GLN A 254 21.06 7.87 2.09
N PHE A 255 19.88 8.45 2.04
CA PHE A 255 18.84 7.97 1.14
C PHE A 255 19.19 8.30 -0.31
N ALA A 256 19.05 7.33 -1.21
CA ALA A 256 19.06 7.60 -2.63
C ALA A 256 17.85 8.47 -3.03
N PRO A 257 18.01 9.39 -3.98
CA PRO A 257 16.88 10.11 -4.55
C PRO A 257 15.81 9.14 -5.06
N HIS A 258 14.56 9.39 -4.73
CA HIS A 258 13.44 8.54 -5.11
C HIS A 258 12.24 9.41 -5.49
N ARG A 259 11.58 9.12 -6.63
CA ARG A 259 10.50 9.96 -7.19
C ARG A 259 9.28 10.11 -6.26
N ARG A 260 9.07 9.14 -5.35
CA ARG A 260 8.03 9.13 -4.32
C ARG A 260 8.61 9.00 -2.91
N GLY A 261 9.88 9.39 -2.71
CA GLY A 261 10.65 9.09 -1.52
C GLY A 261 10.12 9.65 -0.21
N ASN A 262 9.36 10.75 -0.27
CA ASN A 262 8.72 11.37 0.88
C ASN A 262 7.22 11.04 0.99
N GLY A 263 6.71 10.16 0.13
CA GLY A 263 5.30 9.78 0.06
C GLY A 263 4.44 10.73 -0.78
N PHE A 264 3.27 10.25 -1.20
CA PHE A 264 2.27 11.00 -1.96
C PHE A 264 2.85 11.76 -3.17
N ALA A 265 3.69 11.07 -3.97
CA ALA A 265 4.37 11.62 -5.15
C ALA A 265 5.35 12.78 -4.89
N ILE A 266 5.70 13.05 -3.63
CA ILE A 266 6.76 14.01 -3.28
C ILE A 266 8.10 13.27 -3.28
N PRO A 267 9.09 13.73 -4.08
CA PRO A 267 10.40 13.12 -4.15
C PRO A 267 11.17 13.22 -2.83
N SER A 268 12.22 12.41 -2.67
CA SER A 268 13.24 12.61 -1.64
C SER A 268 14.55 13.12 -2.21
N SER A 269 15.28 13.88 -1.39
CA SER A 269 16.61 14.37 -1.69
C SER A 269 17.69 13.61 -0.91
N PRO A 270 18.99 13.76 -1.25
CA PRO A 270 20.09 13.26 -0.43
C PRO A 270 20.19 13.88 0.96
N GLN A 271 19.48 15.01 1.21
CA GLN A 271 19.43 15.69 2.51
C GLN A 271 18.39 15.07 3.45
N LYS A 272 17.59 14.12 2.95
CA LYS A 272 16.58 13.43 3.73
C LYS A 272 17.17 12.77 4.96
N ARG A 273 16.53 12.99 6.11
CA ARG A 273 16.81 12.37 7.40
C ARG A 273 15.52 11.83 8.00
N LEU A 274 15.60 10.64 8.58
CA LEU A 274 14.49 10.03 9.30
C LEU A 274 14.96 9.63 10.69
N THR A 275 14.26 10.12 11.71
CA THR A 275 14.47 9.68 13.10
C THR A 275 13.22 8.93 13.54
N GLU A 276 13.39 7.71 14.04
CA GLU A 276 12.29 6.81 14.44
C GLU A 276 12.46 6.38 15.90
N ARG A 277 11.35 6.14 16.57
CA ARG A 277 11.30 5.66 17.96
C ARG A 277 10.32 4.51 18.05
N TYR A 278 10.83 3.33 18.33
CA TYR A 278 10.04 2.11 18.43
C TYR A 278 9.82 1.78 19.92
N HIS A 279 8.57 1.73 20.36
CA HIS A 279 8.23 1.38 21.73
C HIS A 279 6.88 0.66 21.80
N LEU A 280 6.69 -0.16 22.84
CA LEU A 280 5.42 -0.84 23.06
C LEU A 280 4.39 0.12 23.63
N SER A 281 3.12 -0.07 23.23
CA SER A 281 1.98 0.52 23.93
C SER A 281 1.89 0.00 25.38
N GLU A 282 1.18 0.68 26.28
CA GLU A 282 0.97 0.22 27.68
C GLU A 282 0.35 -1.17 27.73
N SER A 283 -0.56 -1.49 26.80
CA SER A 283 -1.17 -2.83 26.69
C SER A 283 -0.22 -3.90 26.17
N ARG A 284 0.93 -3.52 25.60
CA ARG A 284 1.90 -4.39 24.91
C ARG A 284 1.32 -5.21 23.76
N LEU A 285 0.18 -4.79 23.22
CA LEU A 285 -0.46 -5.40 22.06
C LEU A 285 -0.06 -4.72 20.76
N ARG A 286 0.53 -3.52 20.86
CA ARG A 286 0.95 -2.71 19.75
C ARG A 286 2.38 -2.22 19.90
N LEU A 287 3.07 -2.11 18.79
CA LEU A 287 4.32 -1.39 18.62
C LEU A 287 3.99 -0.03 18.02
N ILE A 288 4.39 1.02 18.70
CA ILE A 288 4.26 2.39 18.23
C ILE A 288 5.57 2.78 17.55
N VAL A 289 5.49 3.32 16.34
CA VAL A 289 6.65 3.83 15.59
C VAL A 289 6.44 5.31 15.37
N ASP A 290 6.91 6.13 16.33
CA ASP A 290 6.95 7.59 16.17
C ASP A 290 8.10 7.95 15.24
N TYR A 291 7.90 8.93 14.35
CA TYR A 291 8.97 9.37 13.48
C TYR A 291 8.95 10.86 13.19
N VAL A 292 10.15 11.38 12.88
CA VAL A 292 10.38 12.73 12.36
C VAL A 292 11.08 12.56 11.01
N LEU A 293 10.44 13.06 9.95
CA LEU A 293 11.00 13.12 8.61
C LEU A 293 11.42 14.56 8.31
N GLU A 294 12.67 14.74 7.96
CA GLU A 294 13.25 15.99 7.52
C GLU A 294 13.76 15.84 6.08
N ASP A 295 13.30 16.71 5.20
CA ASP A 295 13.85 16.86 3.85
C ASP A 295 13.64 18.32 3.43
N PRO A 296 14.59 19.22 3.76
CA PRO A 296 14.43 20.66 3.57
C PRO A 296 14.33 21.07 2.09
N GLU A 297 14.66 20.17 1.17
CA GLU A 297 14.47 20.40 -0.25
C GLU A 297 13.00 20.36 -0.66
N TYR A 298 12.16 19.60 0.04
CA TYR A 298 10.76 19.37 -0.31
C TYR A 298 9.75 19.74 0.78
N PHE A 299 10.18 19.92 2.03
CA PHE A 299 9.32 20.29 3.14
C PHE A 299 9.73 21.62 3.76
N SER A 300 8.75 22.42 4.21
CA SER A 300 8.96 23.69 4.91
C SER A 300 9.36 23.49 6.36
N GLU A 301 8.93 22.39 6.98
CA GLU A 301 9.18 22.01 8.36
C GLU A 301 9.19 20.48 8.51
N PRO A 302 9.77 19.93 9.60
CA PRO A 302 9.77 18.50 9.83
C PRO A 302 8.37 17.91 9.89
N LEU A 303 8.16 16.75 9.24
CA LEU A 303 6.93 15.98 9.32
C LEU A 303 7.03 15.03 10.51
N ILE A 304 6.13 15.22 11.49
CA ILE A 304 6.03 14.38 12.69
C ILE A 304 4.76 13.57 12.61
N ASN A 305 4.88 12.26 12.71
CA ASN A 305 3.75 11.32 12.71
C ASN A 305 4.13 10.01 13.42
N SER A 306 3.18 9.10 13.54
CA SER A 306 3.38 7.75 14.08
C SER A 306 2.60 6.72 13.26
N PHE A 307 3.11 5.50 13.25
CA PHE A 307 2.37 4.31 12.81
C PHE A 307 2.21 3.34 13.97
N GLU A 308 1.13 2.59 13.97
CA GLU A 308 0.87 1.52 14.92
C GLU A 308 0.95 0.16 14.24
N TRP A 309 1.63 -0.79 14.86
CA TRP A 309 1.75 -2.16 14.39
C TRP A 309 1.15 -3.11 15.41
N GLN A 310 0.21 -3.93 15.00
CA GLN A 310 -0.38 -4.95 15.84
C GLN A 310 0.59 -6.13 16.03
N TYR A 311 0.73 -6.63 17.26
CA TYR A 311 1.52 -7.84 17.52
C TYR A 311 0.83 -9.06 16.90
N ALA A 312 1.51 -9.75 16.00
CA ALA A 312 0.97 -10.82 15.17
C ALA A 312 1.84 -12.10 15.19
N PRO A 313 2.08 -12.70 16.38
CA PRO A 313 2.99 -13.86 16.52
C PRO A 313 2.51 -15.12 15.80
N HIS A 314 1.25 -15.16 15.38
CA HIS A 314 0.64 -16.24 14.60
C HIS A 314 0.93 -16.12 13.10
N MET A 315 1.42 -14.96 12.64
CA MET A 315 1.74 -14.70 11.24
C MET A 315 3.22 -14.99 10.97
N SER A 316 3.52 -15.39 9.77
CA SER A 316 4.88 -15.55 9.26
C SER A 316 5.05 -14.73 7.98
N LEU A 317 6.30 -14.37 7.68
CA LEU A 317 6.66 -13.76 6.41
C LEU A 317 6.40 -14.76 5.27
N ILE A 318 5.69 -14.31 4.24
CA ILE A 318 5.56 -15.04 2.98
C ILE A 318 6.55 -14.41 2.00
N PRO A 319 7.41 -15.20 1.32
CA PRO A 319 8.35 -14.64 0.36
C PRO A 319 7.65 -13.84 -0.73
N PHE A 320 8.11 -12.60 -0.93
CA PHE A 320 7.64 -11.72 -1.99
C PHE A 320 8.77 -11.51 -3.01
N SER A 321 8.56 -11.94 -4.22
CA SER A 321 9.46 -11.70 -5.34
C SER A 321 8.74 -10.84 -6.37
N CYS A 322 9.20 -9.59 -6.56
CA CYS A 322 8.65 -8.73 -7.58
C CYS A 322 9.06 -9.22 -8.97
N ASP A 323 8.09 -9.40 -9.85
CA ASP A 323 8.30 -9.73 -11.26
C ASP A 323 8.18 -8.44 -12.09
N LEU A 324 9.26 -8.09 -12.79
CA LEU A 324 9.35 -6.83 -13.52
C LEU A 324 8.35 -6.73 -14.70
N GLU A 325 8.06 -7.86 -15.36
CA GLU A 325 7.05 -7.90 -16.42
C GLU A 325 5.67 -7.59 -15.85
N VAL A 326 5.33 -8.22 -14.74
CA VAL A 326 4.06 -8.00 -14.04
C VAL A 326 3.97 -6.57 -13.50
N ALA A 327 5.04 -6.06 -12.88
CA ALA A 327 5.07 -4.70 -12.35
C ALA A 327 4.86 -3.62 -13.42
N ARG A 328 5.30 -3.86 -14.65
CA ARG A 328 5.13 -2.94 -15.78
C ARG A 328 3.77 -3.07 -16.46
N ARG A 329 3.09 -4.21 -16.32
CA ARG A 329 1.77 -4.46 -16.94
C ARG A 329 0.72 -3.43 -16.53
N TYR A 330 0.78 -2.98 -15.29
CA TYR A 330 -0.02 -1.88 -14.78
C TYR A 330 0.05 -0.61 -15.65
N LEU A 331 1.23 -0.28 -16.20
CA LEU A 331 1.42 0.91 -17.05
C LEU A 331 0.63 0.84 -18.35
N GLU A 332 0.35 -0.36 -18.86
CA GLU A 332 -0.45 -0.57 -20.08
C GLU A 332 -1.91 -0.16 -19.88
N GLY A 333 -2.36 -0.14 -18.60
CA GLY A 333 -3.70 0.26 -18.19
C GLY A 333 -3.96 1.73 -18.05
N LEU A 334 -2.88 2.52 -18.00
CA LEU A 334 -3.00 3.95 -17.75
C LEU A 334 -3.54 4.67 -18.98
N THR A 335 -4.58 5.50 -18.78
CA THR A 335 -5.03 6.50 -19.75
C THR A 335 -4.47 7.87 -19.33
N ASP A 336 -4.46 8.84 -20.24
CA ASP A 336 -4.04 10.23 -19.97
C ASP A 336 -4.83 10.90 -18.82
N ASP A 337 -6.00 10.33 -18.47
CA ASP A 337 -6.90 10.82 -17.40
C ASP A 337 -6.49 10.33 -15.98
N SER A 338 -5.57 9.38 -15.86
CA SER A 338 -5.16 8.82 -14.56
C SER A 338 -4.43 9.82 -13.64
N SER A 339 -3.91 10.91 -14.19
CA SER A 339 -3.34 12.04 -13.43
C SER A 339 -4.40 12.85 -12.65
N SER A 340 -5.68 12.75 -13.02
CA SER A 340 -6.77 13.52 -12.41
C SER A 340 -7.12 13.08 -10.98
N ASP A 341 -6.85 11.82 -10.61
CA ASP A 341 -7.19 11.28 -9.29
C ASP A 341 -6.25 11.76 -8.19
N LEU A 342 -4.95 11.89 -8.47
CA LEU A 342 -4.01 12.51 -7.53
C LEU A 342 -4.39 13.98 -7.26
N THR A 343 -4.88 14.69 -8.28
CA THR A 343 -5.36 16.06 -8.15
C THR A 343 -6.64 16.13 -7.32
N ARG A 344 -7.57 15.19 -7.46
CA ARG A 344 -8.78 15.10 -6.63
C ARG A 344 -8.45 14.78 -5.17
N MET A 345 -7.61 13.77 -4.90
CA MET A 345 -7.14 13.45 -3.53
C MET A 345 -6.50 14.67 -2.88
N ARG A 346 -5.63 15.38 -3.59
CA ARG A 346 -5.00 16.61 -3.10
C ARG A 346 -6.03 17.67 -2.72
N THR A 347 -6.99 17.93 -3.60
CA THR A 347 -8.02 18.96 -3.36
C THR A 347 -8.84 18.64 -2.13
N THR A 348 -9.20 17.37 -1.93
CA THR A 348 -9.93 16.89 -0.75
C THR A 348 -9.05 16.96 0.50
N CYS A 349 -7.81 16.45 0.47
CA CYS A 349 -6.88 16.50 1.59
C CYS A 349 -6.57 17.92 2.06
N VAL A 350 -6.31 18.85 1.14
CA VAL A 350 -5.99 20.25 1.47
C VAL A 350 -7.22 21.01 1.97
N ALA A 351 -8.39 20.78 1.37
CA ALA A 351 -9.62 21.50 1.73
C ALA A 351 -10.25 21.01 3.04
N THR A 352 -10.13 19.73 3.37
CA THR A 352 -10.84 19.11 4.51
C THR A 352 -9.93 18.73 5.67
N GLY A 353 -8.61 18.71 5.46
CA GLY A 353 -7.65 18.14 6.41
C GLY A 353 -7.83 16.63 6.63
N ARG A 354 -8.67 16.00 5.83
CA ARG A 354 -8.91 14.56 5.80
C ARG A 354 -8.63 14.09 4.38
N CYS A 355 -7.73 13.12 4.25
CA CYS A 355 -7.54 12.35 3.03
C CYS A 355 -8.47 11.13 3.13
N GLU A 356 -9.71 11.33 2.73
CA GLU A 356 -10.70 10.26 2.58
C GLU A 356 -10.78 9.84 1.12
#